data_ea00fc8d5f59e5aed5a6eecba25c5ca1
#
_entry.id   ea00fc8d5f59e5aed5a6eecba25c5ca1
#
_cell.length_a   1.000
_cell.length_b   1.000
_cell.length_c   1.000
_cell.angle_alpha   90.00
_cell.angle_beta   90.00
_cell.angle_gamma   90.00
#
_symmetry.space_group_name_H-M   'P 1'
#
loop_
_entity.id
_entity.type
_entity.pdbx_description
1 polymer ?
#
loop_
_entity_poly.entity_id
_entity_poly.type
_entity_poly.pdbx_seq_one_letter_code
_entity_poly.pdbx_strand_id
1 'polypeptide(L)'
;MASMGTARTLFEKIWNDHLVAQPAGRSPILYIDLHLVHEVTSPQAFDGLWAAGRKVRQAARTVATVDHNVPTEPRGTPITDLIAAKQIAALQSNCKEFGVRLFDMDSPEQGIVHVIGPELGLTQPGMTIVCGDSHTSTHGAFGSLAFGIGTSEVEHVLATQCLAQQTPKTMKIDVRGRLAEGVGAKDLALGIIGQIGTDGATGHVIEYAGPAVRGLSMEGRMTLCNMSIEAGARAGMVAPDETTISYVKGKRFAPRDAEWEKAIAKWRNLPSDEGATFDKVVEIDAAQLCPFVTWGTNPGMVAPVTGRVPEIKALQESDRRATELALQYMGLEPGKKIEDIGIDRVFIGSCTNSRIEDLRAAARVAKGHRVSSKVRAMVVPGSQTVKRAAEQEGLHRIFQDAGFEWRESGCSMCLGMNPDILQPGERCASTSNRNFEGRQGRGGRTHLVSPMMAAAAAIAGHFTDIRNWKFQ
;
A
#
# COMPACT_ATOMS: atom_id res chain seq x y z
N MET A 1 22.12 -37.94 16.19
CA MET A 1 22.43 -36.52 15.94
C MET A 1 21.41 -36.02 14.93
N ALA A 2 20.42 -35.25 15.38
CA ALA A 2 19.50 -34.59 14.45
C ALA A 2 20.33 -33.64 13.58
N SER A 3 20.23 -33.77 12.27
CA SER A 3 20.75 -32.78 11.31
C SER A 3 20.26 -31.43 11.75
N MET A 4 21.15 -30.57 12.22
CA MET A 4 20.83 -29.15 12.39
C MET A 4 20.52 -28.62 10.98
N GLY A 5 19.23 -28.53 10.64
CA GLY A 5 18.80 -27.88 9.41
C GLY A 5 19.40 -26.48 9.37
N THR A 6 19.83 -26.01 8.21
CA THR A 6 20.30 -24.64 8.01
C THR A 6 19.21 -23.67 8.46
N ALA A 7 19.57 -22.67 9.30
CA ALA A 7 18.67 -21.62 9.73
C ALA A 7 18.07 -20.89 8.52
N ARG A 8 16.75 -20.69 8.48
CA ARG A 8 16.00 -20.16 7.34
C ARG A 8 15.30 -18.87 7.68
N THR A 9 15.27 -17.95 6.72
CA THR A 9 14.47 -16.72 6.78
C THR A 9 12.97 -17.01 6.63
N LEU A 10 12.12 -16.08 7.05
CA LEU A 10 10.67 -16.12 6.80
C LEU A 10 10.36 -16.35 5.31
N PHE A 11 11.06 -15.64 4.43
CA PHE A 11 10.92 -15.81 2.99
C PHE A 11 11.23 -17.24 2.54
N GLU A 12 12.38 -17.79 2.94
CA GLU A 12 12.80 -19.14 2.54
C GLU A 12 11.83 -20.22 3.02
N LYS A 13 11.26 -20.05 4.23
CA LYS A 13 10.25 -20.99 4.74
C LYS A 13 9.03 -21.03 3.86
N ILE A 14 8.47 -19.84 3.53
CA ILE A 14 7.27 -19.74 2.70
C ILE A 14 7.56 -20.17 1.26
N TRP A 15 8.68 -19.75 0.70
CA TRP A 15 9.09 -20.14 -0.66
C TRP A 15 9.17 -21.65 -0.81
N ASN A 16 9.86 -22.32 0.10
CA ASN A 16 10.05 -23.78 0.03
C ASN A 16 8.75 -24.56 0.26
N ASP A 17 7.86 -24.05 1.12
CA ASP A 17 6.55 -24.65 1.36
C ASP A 17 5.62 -24.59 0.13
N HIS A 18 5.87 -23.65 -0.79
CA HIS A 18 5.05 -23.42 -1.98
C HIS A 18 5.75 -23.83 -3.29
N LEU A 19 6.95 -24.37 -3.21
CA LEU A 19 7.69 -24.82 -4.39
C LEU A 19 7.05 -26.10 -4.94
N VAL A 20 6.43 -25.99 -6.12
CA VAL A 20 5.79 -27.11 -6.83
C VAL A 20 6.81 -27.89 -7.64
N ALA A 21 7.69 -27.18 -8.36
CA ALA A 21 8.72 -27.74 -9.19
C ALA A 21 9.88 -26.76 -9.40
N GLN A 22 11.08 -27.30 -9.60
CA GLN A 22 12.27 -26.54 -9.97
C GLN A 22 12.93 -27.17 -11.19
N PRO A 23 12.41 -26.90 -12.41
CA PRO A 23 12.95 -27.46 -13.63
C PRO A 23 14.38 -26.98 -13.88
N ALA A 24 15.25 -27.86 -14.36
CA ALA A 24 16.63 -27.49 -14.67
C ALA A 24 16.68 -26.36 -15.72
N GLY A 25 17.43 -25.31 -15.44
CA GLY A 25 17.63 -24.17 -16.35
C GLY A 25 16.39 -23.27 -16.54
N ARG A 26 15.34 -23.43 -15.72
CA ARG A 26 14.12 -22.61 -15.74
C ARG A 26 13.81 -22.05 -14.34
N SER A 27 12.94 -21.05 -14.29
CA SER A 27 12.46 -20.50 -13.04
C SER A 27 11.67 -21.54 -12.22
N PRO A 28 11.84 -21.56 -10.90
CA PRO A 28 10.97 -22.33 -9.99
C PRO A 28 9.49 -22.01 -10.22
N ILE A 29 8.64 -23.00 -9.97
CA ILE A 29 7.19 -22.89 -10.07
C ILE A 29 6.61 -22.89 -8.66
N LEU A 30 5.92 -21.81 -8.29
CA LEU A 30 5.27 -21.66 -7.00
C LEU A 30 3.77 -21.90 -7.11
N TYR A 31 3.20 -22.55 -6.12
CA TYR A 31 1.76 -22.57 -5.90
C TYR A 31 1.31 -21.23 -5.32
N ILE A 32 0.13 -20.75 -5.71
CA ILE A 32 -0.46 -19.50 -5.24
C ILE A 32 -1.70 -19.81 -4.38
N ASP A 33 -1.67 -19.41 -3.11
CA ASP A 33 -2.78 -19.66 -2.18
C ASP A 33 -3.97 -18.74 -2.41
N LEU A 34 -3.71 -17.48 -2.76
CA LEU A 34 -4.76 -16.48 -2.98
C LEU A 34 -4.43 -15.63 -4.19
N HIS A 35 -5.37 -15.57 -5.13
CA HIS A 35 -5.32 -14.67 -6.27
C HIS A 35 -6.36 -13.56 -6.11
N LEU A 36 -5.90 -12.34 -5.93
CA LEU A 36 -6.75 -11.16 -5.88
C LEU A 36 -6.83 -10.53 -7.26
N VAL A 37 -8.03 -10.10 -7.66
CA VAL A 37 -8.32 -9.60 -9.00
C VAL A 37 -9.12 -8.30 -8.92
N HIS A 38 -8.85 -7.37 -9.84
CA HIS A 38 -9.60 -6.13 -9.98
C HIS A 38 -9.86 -5.82 -11.47
N GLU A 39 -10.68 -4.80 -11.75
CA GLU A 39 -11.21 -4.53 -13.07
C GLU A 39 -10.18 -4.06 -14.10
N VAL A 40 -9.02 -3.53 -13.66
CA VAL A 40 -8.06 -2.92 -14.59
C VAL A 40 -7.18 -3.94 -15.31
N THR A 41 -6.67 -4.95 -14.60
CA THR A 41 -5.67 -5.90 -15.14
C THR A 41 -6.25 -7.27 -15.49
N SER A 42 -7.55 -7.46 -15.30
CA SER A 42 -8.19 -8.77 -15.49
C SER A 42 -8.89 -8.99 -16.83
N PRO A 43 -9.41 -8.00 -17.58
CA PRO A 43 -10.21 -8.27 -18.77
C PRO A 43 -9.48 -9.15 -19.78
N GLN A 44 -8.27 -8.78 -20.21
CA GLN A 44 -7.48 -9.56 -21.17
C GLN A 44 -7.09 -10.95 -20.64
N ALA A 45 -6.89 -11.08 -19.32
CA ALA A 45 -6.57 -12.37 -18.72
C ALA A 45 -7.76 -13.35 -18.81
N PHE A 46 -8.97 -12.89 -18.57
CA PHE A 46 -10.18 -13.68 -18.75
C PHE A 46 -10.47 -13.98 -20.23
N ASP A 47 -10.24 -13.00 -21.13
CA ASP A 47 -10.37 -13.19 -22.58
C ASP A 47 -9.44 -14.32 -23.07
N GLY A 48 -8.20 -14.36 -22.56
CA GLY A 48 -7.24 -15.43 -22.86
C GLY A 48 -7.71 -16.81 -22.39
N LEU A 49 -8.29 -16.91 -21.20
CA LEU A 49 -8.91 -18.16 -20.71
C LEU A 49 -10.06 -18.60 -21.63
N TRP A 50 -10.93 -17.67 -21.97
CA TRP A 50 -12.09 -17.94 -22.80
C TRP A 50 -11.69 -18.41 -24.20
N ALA A 51 -10.76 -17.72 -24.86
CA ALA A 51 -10.23 -18.08 -26.17
C ALA A 51 -9.53 -19.45 -26.17
N ALA A 52 -8.89 -19.82 -25.06
CA ALA A 52 -8.25 -21.14 -24.89
C ALA A 52 -9.19 -22.25 -24.41
N GLY A 53 -10.49 -21.97 -24.20
CA GLY A 53 -11.47 -22.91 -23.64
C GLY A 53 -11.13 -23.39 -22.22
N ARG A 54 -10.41 -22.58 -21.45
CA ARG A 54 -9.96 -22.90 -20.09
C ARG A 54 -10.91 -22.33 -19.06
N LYS A 55 -10.97 -23.00 -17.90
CA LYS A 55 -11.68 -22.52 -16.70
C LYS A 55 -10.70 -21.94 -15.68
N VAL A 56 -11.21 -21.13 -14.77
CA VAL A 56 -10.44 -20.76 -13.56
C VAL A 56 -10.19 -22.03 -12.74
N ARG A 57 -8.92 -22.32 -12.47
CA ARG A 57 -8.46 -23.57 -11.83
C ARG A 57 -9.00 -23.72 -10.41
N GLN A 58 -8.97 -22.63 -9.63
CA GLN A 58 -9.37 -22.58 -8.23
C GLN A 58 -10.21 -21.31 -7.95
N ALA A 59 -11.46 -21.30 -8.40
CA ALA A 59 -12.34 -20.14 -8.21
C ALA A 59 -12.54 -19.78 -6.71
N ALA A 60 -12.49 -20.76 -5.80
CA ALA A 60 -12.57 -20.53 -4.36
C ALA A 60 -11.34 -19.81 -3.77
N ARG A 61 -10.20 -19.82 -4.48
CA ARG A 61 -8.95 -19.14 -4.11
C ARG A 61 -8.73 -17.86 -4.92
N THR A 62 -9.72 -17.47 -5.72
CA THR A 62 -9.71 -16.23 -6.51
C THR A 62 -10.81 -15.33 -5.99
N VAL A 63 -10.47 -14.08 -5.66
CA VAL A 63 -11.41 -13.10 -5.14
C VAL A 63 -11.24 -11.79 -5.91
N ALA A 64 -12.35 -11.23 -6.38
CA ALA A 64 -12.37 -10.01 -7.15
C ALA A 64 -13.08 -8.87 -6.40
N THR A 65 -12.66 -7.64 -6.69
CA THR A 65 -13.34 -6.41 -6.27
C THR A 65 -13.23 -5.34 -7.36
N VAL A 66 -14.08 -4.34 -7.32
CA VAL A 66 -13.97 -3.12 -8.13
C VAL A 66 -13.48 -1.98 -7.23
N ASP A 67 -12.36 -1.34 -7.59
CA ASP A 67 -11.72 -0.35 -6.72
C ASP A 67 -11.03 0.81 -7.45
N HIS A 68 -10.48 0.62 -8.64
CA HIS A 68 -9.71 1.61 -9.38
C HIS A 68 -10.59 2.59 -10.17
N ASN A 69 -11.57 2.07 -10.90
CA ASN A 69 -12.43 2.82 -11.80
C ASN A 69 -13.74 3.30 -11.13
N VAL A 70 -13.90 3.01 -9.86
CA VAL A 70 -15.14 3.33 -9.11
C VAL A 70 -15.17 4.81 -8.76
N PRO A 71 -16.25 5.55 -9.09
CA PRO A 71 -16.42 6.91 -8.60
C PRO A 71 -16.58 6.91 -7.07
N THR A 72 -16.00 7.93 -6.43
CA THR A 72 -16.12 8.15 -4.98
C THR A 72 -17.22 9.14 -4.60
N GLU A 73 -18.03 9.52 -5.57
CA GLU A 73 -19.30 10.25 -5.38
C GLU A 73 -20.37 9.33 -4.78
N PRO A 74 -21.50 9.89 -4.31
CA PRO A 74 -22.57 9.08 -3.73
C PRO A 74 -22.98 7.90 -4.61
N ARG A 75 -23.20 6.72 -4.00
CA ARG A 75 -23.59 5.52 -4.75
C ARG A 75 -24.84 5.76 -5.60
N GLY A 76 -24.86 5.19 -6.79
CA GLY A 76 -25.90 5.41 -7.79
C GLY A 76 -25.57 6.54 -8.78
N THR A 77 -24.48 7.29 -8.59
CA THR A 77 -23.98 8.21 -9.60
C THR A 77 -23.50 7.42 -10.82
N PRO A 78 -23.96 7.74 -12.05
CA PRO A 78 -23.54 7.05 -13.26
C PRO A 78 -22.05 7.17 -13.51
N ILE A 79 -21.42 6.08 -13.96
CA ILE A 79 -20.02 6.10 -14.40
C ILE A 79 -19.99 6.71 -15.80
N THR A 80 -19.49 7.93 -15.91
CA THR A 80 -19.45 8.69 -17.16
C THR A 80 -18.29 8.31 -18.07
N ASP A 81 -17.19 7.80 -17.50
CA ASP A 81 -16.06 7.28 -18.28
C ASP A 81 -16.41 5.91 -18.87
N LEU A 82 -16.46 5.85 -20.22
CA LEU A 82 -16.86 4.66 -20.96
C LEU A 82 -15.87 3.50 -20.81
N ILE A 83 -14.58 3.80 -20.59
CA ILE A 83 -13.54 2.76 -20.40
C ILE A 83 -13.70 2.16 -19.00
N ALA A 84 -13.85 2.99 -18.00
CA ALA A 84 -14.11 2.57 -16.63
C ALA A 84 -15.37 1.70 -16.53
N ALA A 85 -16.49 2.15 -17.13
CA ALA A 85 -17.74 1.41 -17.17
C ALA A 85 -17.58 0.04 -17.84
N LYS A 86 -16.87 -0.03 -18.99
CA LYS A 86 -16.60 -1.29 -19.69
C LYS A 86 -15.74 -2.26 -18.87
N GLN A 87 -14.71 -1.77 -18.19
CA GLN A 87 -13.83 -2.62 -17.38
C GLN A 87 -14.57 -3.20 -16.17
N ILE A 88 -15.41 -2.41 -15.51
CA ILE A 88 -16.27 -2.89 -14.41
C ILE A 88 -17.25 -3.95 -14.93
N ALA A 89 -17.97 -3.66 -16.02
CA ALA A 89 -18.91 -4.61 -16.60
C ALA A 89 -18.24 -5.92 -17.05
N ALA A 90 -17.03 -5.83 -17.61
CA ALA A 90 -16.25 -7.01 -17.99
C ALA A 90 -15.89 -7.87 -16.76
N LEU A 91 -15.43 -7.24 -15.66
CA LEU A 91 -15.14 -7.99 -14.43
C LEU A 91 -16.39 -8.67 -13.86
N GLN A 92 -17.53 -7.97 -13.84
CA GLN A 92 -18.82 -8.53 -13.40
C GLN A 92 -19.22 -9.77 -14.22
N SER A 93 -19.16 -9.65 -15.55
CA SER A 93 -19.49 -10.74 -16.49
C SER A 93 -18.55 -11.92 -16.29
N ASN A 94 -17.23 -11.68 -16.25
CA ASN A 94 -16.21 -12.71 -16.09
C ASN A 94 -16.33 -13.43 -14.75
N CYS A 95 -16.51 -12.69 -13.66
CA CYS A 95 -16.69 -13.32 -12.34
C CYS A 95 -17.93 -14.22 -12.29
N LYS A 96 -19.04 -13.79 -12.91
CA LYS A 96 -20.26 -14.60 -13.04
C LYS A 96 -20.02 -15.87 -13.85
N GLU A 97 -19.35 -15.75 -15.00
CA GLU A 97 -19.10 -16.88 -15.93
C GLU A 97 -18.16 -17.92 -15.33
N PHE A 98 -17.06 -17.44 -14.72
CA PHE A 98 -16.02 -18.33 -14.18
C PHE A 98 -16.25 -18.73 -12.71
N GLY A 99 -17.34 -18.28 -12.08
CA GLY A 99 -17.69 -18.61 -10.69
C GLY A 99 -16.74 -17.97 -9.66
N VAL A 100 -16.12 -16.85 -9.99
CA VAL A 100 -15.22 -16.10 -9.11
C VAL A 100 -16.04 -15.21 -8.19
N ARG A 101 -15.71 -15.18 -6.89
CA ARG A 101 -16.35 -14.29 -5.93
C ARG A 101 -15.99 -12.84 -6.23
N LEU A 102 -17.01 -11.99 -6.37
CA LEU A 102 -16.88 -10.56 -6.62
C LEU A 102 -17.50 -9.76 -5.46
N PHE A 103 -16.72 -8.82 -4.93
CA PHE A 103 -17.22 -7.71 -4.09
C PHE A 103 -17.45 -6.50 -5.01
N ASP A 104 -18.65 -6.45 -5.57
CA ASP A 104 -19.06 -5.42 -6.53
C ASP A 104 -19.38 -4.08 -5.85
N MET A 105 -19.66 -3.04 -6.63
CA MET A 105 -19.95 -1.67 -6.16
C MET A 105 -21.03 -1.60 -5.08
N ASP A 106 -22.06 -2.45 -5.18
CA ASP A 106 -23.17 -2.50 -4.20
C ASP A 106 -22.91 -3.45 -3.03
N SER A 107 -21.76 -4.14 -3.02
CA SER A 107 -21.41 -5.02 -1.91
C SER A 107 -21.08 -4.22 -0.65
N PRO A 108 -21.62 -4.62 0.52
CA PRO A 108 -21.23 -4.00 1.78
C PRO A 108 -19.75 -4.19 2.14
N GLU A 109 -19.05 -5.11 1.48
CA GLU A 109 -17.62 -5.35 1.67
C GLU A 109 -16.77 -4.83 0.49
N GLN A 110 -17.35 -4.04 -0.44
CA GLN A 110 -16.59 -3.42 -1.52
C GLN A 110 -15.50 -2.50 -0.97
N GLY A 111 -14.36 -2.49 -1.61
CA GLY A 111 -13.25 -1.60 -1.27
C GLY A 111 -11.98 -1.94 -2.04
N ILE A 112 -10.94 -1.21 -1.72
CA ILE A 112 -9.61 -1.39 -2.32
C ILE A 112 -9.13 -2.82 -2.04
N VAL A 113 -8.68 -3.51 -3.07
CA VAL A 113 -8.29 -4.93 -3.01
C VAL A 113 -7.30 -5.23 -1.88
N HIS A 114 -6.33 -4.34 -1.62
CA HIS A 114 -5.34 -4.48 -0.55
C HIS A 114 -5.83 -4.00 0.83
N VAL A 115 -7.06 -3.52 0.92
CA VAL A 115 -7.75 -3.22 2.18
C VAL A 115 -8.70 -4.36 2.53
N ILE A 116 -9.53 -4.81 1.59
CA ILE A 116 -10.53 -5.86 1.88
C ILE A 116 -9.89 -7.24 2.14
N GLY A 117 -8.77 -7.55 1.48
CA GLY A 117 -8.04 -8.81 1.71
C GLY A 117 -7.73 -9.03 3.20
N PRO A 118 -7.01 -8.10 3.85
CA PRO A 118 -6.78 -8.09 5.29
C PRO A 118 -8.07 -8.00 6.14
N GLU A 119 -8.96 -7.07 5.82
CA GLU A 119 -10.17 -6.85 6.61
C GLU A 119 -11.06 -8.08 6.74
N LEU A 120 -11.19 -8.82 5.66
CA LEU A 120 -12.02 -10.00 5.60
C LEU A 120 -11.33 -11.27 6.13
N GLY A 121 -10.00 -11.20 6.41
CA GLY A 121 -9.19 -12.35 6.81
C GLY A 121 -8.85 -13.29 5.66
N LEU A 122 -8.91 -12.81 4.42
CA LEU A 122 -8.42 -13.53 3.24
C LEU A 122 -6.90 -13.63 3.27
N THR A 123 -6.23 -12.60 3.77
CA THR A 123 -4.79 -12.56 3.98
C THR A 123 -4.44 -13.24 5.30
N GLN A 124 -3.60 -14.27 5.24
CA GLN A 124 -3.17 -15.01 6.43
C GLN A 124 -1.66 -15.29 6.39
N PRO A 125 -1.00 -15.44 7.54
CA PRO A 125 0.43 -15.73 7.59
C PRO A 125 0.81 -16.99 6.81
N GLY A 126 1.96 -16.94 6.16
CA GLY A 126 2.54 -18.06 5.44
C GLY A 126 1.94 -18.32 4.05
N MET A 127 0.97 -17.51 3.59
CA MET A 127 0.40 -17.66 2.25
C MET A 127 1.26 -17.03 1.16
N THR A 128 1.14 -17.53 -0.06
CA THR A 128 1.53 -16.83 -1.29
C THR A 128 0.32 -16.11 -1.88
N ILE A 129 0.46 -14.80 -2.12
CA ILE A 129 -0.65 -13.94 -2.58
C ILE A 129 -0.21 -13.14 -3.81
N VAL A 130 -1.02 -13.15 -4.86
CA VAL A 130 -0.75 -12.34 -6.05
C VAL A 130 -1.96 -11.52 -6.48
N CYS A 131 -1.70 -10.42 -7.16
CA CYS A 131 -2.69 -9.54 -7.77
C CYS A 131 -2.04 -8.80 -8.95
N GLY A 132 -2.84 -8.35 -9.88
CA GLY A 132 -2.39 -7.49 -11.00
C GLY A 132 -2.04 -6.05 -10.59
N ASP A 133 -1.61 -5.84 -9.36
CA ASP A 133 -1.21 -4.55 -8.78
C ASP A 133 0.08 -4.72 -7.95
N SER A 134 1.04 -3.81 -8.13
CA SER A 134 2.33 -3.86 -7.43
C SER A 134 2.21 -3.77 -5.91
N HIS A 135 1.18 -3.05 -5.38
CA HIS A 135 0.98 -2.88 -3.94
C HIS A 135 0.38 -4.12 -3.24
N THR A 136 0.29 -5.25 -3.94
CA THR A 136 0.05 -6.58 -3.36
C THR A 136 1.03 -6.88 -2.21
N SER A 137 2.21 -6.28 -2.24
CA SER A 137 3.19 -6.31 -1.14
C SER A 137 2.60 -5.94 0.23
N THR A 138 1.52 -5.17 0.28
CA THR A 138 0.77 -4.83 1.51
C THR A 138 0.48 -6.06 2.38
N HIS A 139 0.12 -7.19 1.74
CA HIS A 139 -0.25 -8.42 2.43
C HIS A 139 0.93 -9.08 3.17
N GLY A 140 2.17 -8.72 2.82
CA GLY A 140 3.38 -9.16 3.52
C GLY A 140 3.45 -8.70 4.98
N ALA A 141 2.67 -7.69 5.37
CA ALA A 141 2.50 -7.28 6.77
C ALA A 141 2.01 -8.39 7.69
N PHE A 142 1.41 -9.44 7.13
CA PHE A 142 0.93 -10.63 7.83
C PHE A 142 1.96 -11.78 7.84
N GLY A 143 3.13 -11.59 7.27
CA GLY A 143 4.08 -12.68 7.05
C GLY A 143 3.64 -13.60 5.90
N SER A 144 3.00 -13.03 4.87
CA SER A 144 2.71 -13.68 3.59
C SER A 144 3.78 -13.30 2.56
N LEU A 145 4.08 -14.15 1.60
CA LEU A 145 4.85 -13.78 0.41
C LEU A 145 3.87 -13.25 -0.64
N ALA A 146 3.79 -11.92 -0.74
CA ALA A 146 2.79 -11.24 -1.54
C ALA A 146 3.43 -10.25 -2.52
N PHE A 147 3.07 -10.34 -3.80
CA PHE A 147 3.67 -9.50 -4.84
C PHE A 147 2.77 -9.30 -6.06
N GLY A 148 2.99 -8.17 -6.76
CA GLY A 148 2.30 -7.83 -7.98
C GLY A 148 2.75 -8.66 -9.17
N ILE A 149 1.82 -8.94 -10.09
CA ILE A 149 2.05 -9.70 -11.33
C ILE A 149 1.46 -8.96 -12.55
N GLY A 150 2.01 -9.23 -13.72
CA GLY A 150 1.50 -8.68 -14.97
C GLY A 150 0.25 -9.40 -15.48
N THR A 151 -0.47 -8.79 -16.43
CA THR A 151 -1.73 -9.32 -16.99
C THR A 151 -1.60 -10.75 -17.53
N SER A 152 -0.50 -11.08 -18.23
CA SER A 152 -0.26 -12.44 -18.72
C SER A 152 -0.04 -13.45 -17.59
N GLU A 153 0.56 -13.00 -16.48
CA GLU A 153 0.72 -13.82 -15.28
C GLU A 153 -0.60 -14.01 -14.54
N VAL A 154 -1.49 -12.98 -14.55
CA VAL A 154 -2.88 -13.10 -14.05
C VAL A 154 -3.61 -14.23 -14.78
N GLU A 155 -3.57 -14.26 -16.12
CA GLU A 155 -4.14 -15.35 -16.91
C GLU A 155 -3.54 -16.70 -16.51
N HIS A 156 -2.21 -16.76 -16.39
CA HIS A 156 -1.52 -18.00 -16.02
C HIS A 156 -1.95 -18.53 -14.65
N VAL A 157 -2.05 -17.65 -13.65
CA VAL A 157 -2.50 -18.04 -12.30
C VAL A 157 -3.96 -18.44 -12.29
N LEU A 158 -4.84 -17.74 -13.02
CA LEU A 158 -6.24 -18.16 -13.19
C LEU A 158 -6.36 -19.57 -13.77
N ALA A 159 -5.52 -19.90 -14.78
CA ALA A 159 -5.53 -21.18 -15.46
C ALA A 159 -4.91 -22.33 -14.64
N THR A 160 -3.91 -22.05 -13.81
CA THR A 160 -3.05 -23.10 -13.23
C THR A 160 -2.96 -23.09 -11.71
N GLN A 161 -3.25 -21.98 -11.07
CA GLN A 161 -2.99 -21.67 -9.65
C GLN A 161 -1.49 -21.70 -9.30
N CYS A 162 -0.63 -21.61 -10.28
CA CYS A 162 0.82 -21.60 -10.13
C CYS A 162 1.45 -20.46 -10.89
N LEU A 163 2.70 -20.13 -10.54
CA LEU A 163 3.45 -19.08 -11.21
C LEU A 163 4.94 -19.41 -11.25
N ALA A 164 5.57 -19.24 -12.41
CA ALA A 164 7.02 -19.34 -12.55
C ALA A 164 7.65 -18.02 -12.09
N GLN A 165 8.53 -18.07 -11.09
CA GLN A 165 9.21 -16.89 -10.55
C GLN A 165 10.69 -17.17 -10.31
N GLN A 166 11.55 -16.19 -10.62
CA GLN A 166 12.93 -16.26 -10.19
C GLN A 166 13.02 -16.05 -8.67
N THR A 167 13.87 -16.80 -8.01
CA THR A 167 14.10 -16.66 -6.58
C THR A 167 14.75 -15.29 -6.30
N PRO A 168 14.07 -14.39 -5.60
CA PRO A 168 14.68 -13.11 -5.23
C PRO A 168 15.72 -13.30 -4.12
N LYS A 169 16.61 -12.33 -3.99
CA LYS A 169 17.50 -12.19 -2.84
C LYS A 169 16.73 -11.75 -1.60
N THR A 170 17.33 -11.91 -0.45
CA THR A 170 16.77 -11.52 0.84
C THR A 170 17.44 -10.25 1.38
N MET A 171 16.63 -9.34 1.91
CA MET A 171 17.11 -8.11 2.54
C MET A 171 16.44 -7.93 3.90
N LYS A 172 17.22 -7.72 4.95
CA LYS A 172 16.69 -7.35 6.27
C LYS A 172 16.83 -5.85 6.48
N ILE A 173 15.74 -5.21 6.88
CA ILE A 173 15.77 -3.83 7.39
C ILE A 173 15.43 -3.88 8.88
N ASP A 174 16.45 -3.68 9.72
CA ASP A 174 16.35 -3.71 11.18
C ASP A 174 16.14 -2.29 11.72
N VAL A 175 14.91 -1.98 12.17
CA VAL A 175 14.53 -0.66 12.66
C VAL A 175 14.66 -0.64 14.19
N ARG A 176 15.72 -0.04 14.68
CA ARG A 176 16.05 0.05 16.10
C ARG A 176 15.34 1.20 16.79
N GLY A 177 15.20 1.12 18.09
CA GLY A 177 14.58 2.18 18.90
C GLY A 177 13.05 2.19 18.79
N ARG A 178 12.46 3.37 18.92
CA ARG A 178 11.01 3.62 18.84
C ARG A 178 10.77 4.89 18.03
N LEU A 179 9.66 4.92 17.28
CA LEU A 179 9.22 6.14 16.59
C LEU A 179 8.82 7.20 17.62
N ALA A 180 9.21 8.44 17.36
CA ALA A 180 8.81 9.59 18.17
C ALA A 180 7.31 9.89 17.99
N GLU A 181 6.71 10.64 18.93
CA GLU A 181 5.34 11.13 18.77
C GLU A 181 5.24 12.01 17.52
N GLY A 182 4.16 11.83 16.76
CA GLY A 182 3.95 12.52 15.48
C GLY A 182 4.66 11.87 14.29
N VAL A 183 5.45 10.82 14.48
CA VAL A 183 6.12 10.05 13.41
C VAL A 183 5.39 8.73 13.21
N GLY A 184 4.80 8.53 12.04
CA GLY A 184 4.01 7.33 11.71
C GLY A 184 4.74 6.34 10.80
N ALA A 185 4.07 5.23 10.50
CA ALA A 185 4.61 4.20 9.60
C ALA A 185 4.90 4.74 8.18
N LYS A 186 4.15 5.75 7.71
CA LYS A 186 4.42 6.42 6.45
C LYS A 186 5.74 7.18 6.47
N ASP A 187 6.02 7.87 7.58
CA ASP A 187 7.28 8.59 7.75
C ASP A 187 8.45 7.61 7.84
N LEU A 188 8.28 6.48 8.52
CA LEU A 188 9.25 5.39 8.54
C LEU A 188 9.53 4.88 7.11
N ALA A 189 8.50 4.60 6.31
CA ALA A 189 8.65 4.13 4.94
C ALA A 189 9.38 5.16 4.07
N LEU A 190 8.99 6.44 4.14
CA LEU A 190 9.64 7.53 3.40
C LEU A 190 11.09 7.72 3.84
N GLY A 191 11.37 7.65 5.14
CA GLY A 191 12.73 7.73 5.68
C GLY A 191 13.62 6.59 5.19
N ILE A 192 13.11 5.35 5.18
CA ILE A 192 13.83 4.19 4.62
C ILE A 192 14.13 4.43 3.12
N ILE A 193 13.11 4.78 2.32
CA ILE A 193 13.29 5.01 0.88
C ILE A 193 14.26 6.17 0.61
N GLY A 194 14.18 7.24 1.41
CA GLY A 194 15.13 8.35 1.33
C GLY A 194 16.58 7.95 1.63
N GLN A 195 16.78 6.94 2.49
CA GLN A 195 18.12 6.45 2.84
C GLN A 195 18.69 5.44 1.86
N ILE A 196 17.87 4.49 1.36
CA ILE A 196 18.36 3.42 0.49
C ILE A 196 18.17 3.68 -1.01
N GLY A 197 17.37 4.69 -1.38
CA GLY A 197 16.98 5.01 -2.75
C GLY A 197 15.77 4.21 -3.24
N THR A 198 15.22 4.62 -4.38
CA THR A 198 14.08 3.97 -5.04
C THR A 198 14.43 2.63 -5.71
N ASP A 199 15.70 2.32 -5.84
CA ASP A 199 16.27 1.09 -6.41
C ASP A 199 17.05 0.25 -5.39
N GLY A 200 17.17 0.73 -4.15
CA GLY A 200 18.02 0.16 -3.11
C GLY A 200 17.71 -1.28 -2.71
N ALA A 201 16.47 -1.74 -2.98
CA ALA A 201 16.01 -3.10 -2.73
C ALA A 201 15.68 -3.88 -4.02
N THR A 202 16.14 -3.41 -5.19
CA THR A 202 15.89 -4.09 -6.47
C THR A 202 16.36 -5.55 -6.42
N GLY A 203 15.48 -6.46 -6.84
CA GLY A 203 15.75 -7.89 -6.85
C GLY A 203 15.68 -8.58 -5.47
N HIS A 204 15.26 -7.87 -4.42
CA HIS A 204 15.14 -8.41 -3.06
C HIS A 204 13.69 -8.51 -2.60
N VAL A 205 13.46 -9.43 -1.67
CA VAL A 205 12.33 -9.40 -0.73
C VAL A 205 12.85 -8.82 0.58
N ILE A 206 12.17 -7.78 1.09
CA ILE A 206 12.53 -7.12 2.34
C ILE A 206 11.82 -7.83 3.51
N GLU A 207 12.56 -8.20 4.54
CA GLU A 207 12.01 -8.52 5.86
C GLU A 207 12.27 -7.35 6.80
N TYR A 208 11.20 -6.66 7.20
CA TYR A 208 11.27 -5.61 8.20
C TYR A 208 11.29 -6.20 9.60
N ALA A 209 12.25 -5.80 10.40
CA ALA A 209 12.49 -6.30 11.73
C ALA A 209 12.84 -5.17 12.72
N GLY A 210 13.09 -5.53 13.96
CA GLY A 210 13.48 -4.60 15.01
C GLY A 210 12.31 -4.15 15.90
N PRO A 211 12.65 -3.52 17.05
CA PRO A 211 11.64 -3.13 18.04
C PRO A 211 10.64 -2.10 17.53
N ALA A 212 11.06 -1.17 16.68
CA ALA A 212 10.16 -0.17 16.10
C ALA A 212 9.09 -0.82 15.20
N VAL A 213 9.46 -1.82 14.38
CA VAL A 213 8.51 -2.55 13.52
C VAL A 213 7.56 -3.40 14.36
N ARG A 214 8.06 -4.10 15.38
CA ARG A 214 7.19 -4.86 16.29
C ARG A 214 6.19 -3.99 17.04
N GLY A 215 6.55 -2.74 17.32
CA GLY A 215 5.67 -1.75 17.95
C GLY A 215 4.60 -1.16 17.04
N LEU A 216 4.64 -1.40 15.73
CA LEU A 216 3.61 -0.95 14.79
C LEU A 216 2.33 -1.78 14.94
N SER A 217 1.19 -1.11 14.78
CA SER A 217 -0.10 -1.74 14.52
C SER A 217 -0.06 -2.52 13.19
N MET A 218 -1.08 -3.33 12.93
CA MET A 218 -1.20 -4.00 11.62
C MET A 218 -1.35 -3.00 10.48
N GLU A 219 -2.08 -1.93 10.67
CA GLU A 219 -2.24 -0.84 9.72
C GLU A 219 -0.89 -0.19 9.39
N GLY A 220 -0.07 0.07 10.41
CA GLY A 220 1.29 0.59 10.22
C GLY A 220 2.20 -0.39 9.48
N ARG A 221 2.12 -1.70 9.77
CA ARG A 221 2.87 -2.73 9.05
C ARG A 221 2.41 -2.84 7.59
N MET A 222 1.11 -2.71 7.33
CA MET A 222 0.55 -2.68 5.97
C MET A 222 1.05 -1.47 5.18
N THR A 223 1.12 -0.29 5.80
CA THR A 223 1.72 0.90 5.18
C THR A 223 3.18 0.68 4.80
N LEU A 224 3.96 0.10 5.71
CA LEU A 224 5.39 -0.18 5.50
C LEU A 224 5.60 -1.18 4.35
N CYS A 225 4.89 -2.32 4.37
CA CYS A 225 4.97 -3.33 3.32
C CYS A 225 4.42 -2.83 1.98
N ASN A 226 3.35 -2.01 1.99
CA ASN A 226 2.80 -1.36 0.79
C ASN A 226 3.88 -0.56 0.06
N MET A 227 4.67 0.22 0.78
CA MET A 227 5.68 1.10 0.20
C MET A 227 7.02 0.42 -0.10
N SER A 228 7.19 -0.86 0.17
CA SER A 228 8.41 -1.61 -0.18
C SER A 228 8.71 -1.57 -1.67
N ILE A 229 7.68 -1.55 -2.49
CA ILE A 229 7.78 -1.49 -3.96
C ILE A 229 8.42 -0.18 -4.42
N GLU A 230 8.25 0.89 -3.65
CA GLU A 230 8.83 2.21 -3.95
C GLU A 230 10.34 2.27 -3.67
N ALA A 231 10.90 1.28 -2.96
CA ALA A 231 12.35 1.03 -2.84
C ALA A 231 12.87 0.03 -3.88
N GLY A 232 12.05 -0.38 -4.86
CA GLY A 232 12.39 -1.37 -5.88
C GLY A 232 12.27 -2.84 -5.44
N ALA A 233 11.79 -3.11 -4.22
CA ALA A 233 11.66 -4.48 -3.72
C ALA A 233 10.61 -5.30 -4.49
N ARG A 234 10.80 -6.61 -4.54
CA ARG A 234 9.80 -7.55 -5.06
C ARG A 234 8.60 -7.68 -4.11
N ALA A 235 8.86 -7.67 -2.82
CA ALA A 235 7.88 -7.73 -1.74
C ALA A 235 8.48 -7.17 -0.45
N GLY A 236 7.63 -6.77 0.50
CA GLY A 236 8.01 -6.47 1.87
C GLY A 236 7.25 -7.39 2.82
N MET A 237 7.90 -7.82 3.88
CA MET A 237 7.33 -8.78 4.83
C MET A 237 7.60 -8.34 6.27
N VAL A 238 6.68 -8.64 7.17
CA VAL A 238 6.87 -8.57 8.62
C VAL A 238 6.55 -9.94 9.20
N ALA A 239 7.42 -10.49 10.00
CA ALA A 239 7.18 -11.77 10.66
C ALA A 239 5.90 -11.71 11.51
N PRO A 240 5.00 -12.71 11.41
CA PRO A 240 3.76 -12.72 12.18
C PRO A 240 4.06 -12.88 13.67
N ASP A 241 3.31 -12.15 14.48
CA ASP A 241 3.36 -12.16 15.95
C ASP A 241 1.95 -12.12 16.55
N GLU A 242 1.84 -11.90 17.86
CA GLU A 242 0.54 -11.84 18.54
C GLU A 242 -0.34 -10.67 18.05
N THR A 243 0.25 -9.58 17.53
CA THR A 243 -0.48 -8.48 16.89
C THR A 243 -1.16 -8.97 15.62
N THR A 244 -0.43 -9.74 14.80
CA THR A 244 -0.97 -10.34 13.57
C THR A 244 -2.06 -11.36 13.88
N ILE A 245 -1.83 -12.26 14.84
CA ILE A 245 -2.79 -13.29 15.25
C ILE A 245 -4.08 -12.64 15.75
N SER A 246 -3.96 -11.63 16.61
CA SER A 246 -5.11 -10.90 17.16
C SER A 246 -5.91 -10.19 16.07
N TYR A 247 -5.26 -9.61 15.07
CA TYR A 247 -5.93 -8.93 13.95
C TYR A 247 -6.75 -9.90 13.08
N VAL A 248 -6.20 -11.09 12.80
CA VAL A 248 -6.87 -12.11 11.95
C VAL A 248 -8.02 -12.80 12.69
N LYS A 249 -7.93 -12.91 14.01
CA LYS A 249 -8.91 -13.64 14.84
C LYS A 249 -10.33 -13.15 14.59
N GLY A 250 -11.23 -14.11 14.30
CA GLY A 250 -12.65 -13.84 14.14
C GLY A 250 -13.06 -13.14 12.83
N LYS A 251 -12.13 -12.88 11.93
CA LYS A 251 -12.45 -12.35 10.60
C LYS A 251 -13.25 -13.39 9.78
N ARG A 252 -14.02 -12.90 8.80
CA ARG A 252 -14.98 -13.71 8.02
C ARG A 252 -14.36 -14.96 7.39
N PHE A 253 -13.16 -14.85 6.81
CA PHE A 253 -12.45 -15.94 6.12
C PHE A 253 -11.26 -16.49 6.92
N ALA A 254 -11.09 -16.05 8.17
CA ALA A 254 -10.09 -16.63 9.06
C ALA A 254 -10.44 -18.07 9.42
N PRO A 255 -9.45 -18.92 9.71
CA PRO A 255 -9.68 -20.25 10.25
C PRO A 255 -10.52 -20.20 11.54
N ARG A 256 -11.28 -21.26 11.80
CA ARG A 256 -12.14 -21.37 13.00
C ARG A 256 -11.87 -22.64 13.74
N ASP A 257 -12.21 -22.66 15.01
CA ASP A 257 -12.19 -23.83 15.87
C ASP A 257 -10.84 -24.59 15.80
N ALA A 258 -10.84 -25.87 15.51
CA ALA A 258 -9.63 -26.69 15.44
C ALA A 258 -8.65 -26.24 14.35
N GLU A 259 -9.14 -25.67 13.25
CA GLU A 259 -8.28 -25.13 12.19
C GLU A 259 -7.58 -23.83 12.63
N TRP A 260 -8.20 -23.05 13.53
CA TRP A 260 -7.57 -21.89 14.11
C TRP A 260 -6.33 -22.25 14.95
N GLU A 261 -6.45 -23.26 15.81
CA GLU A 261 -5.32 -23.72 16.65
C GLU A 261 -4.16 -24.27 15.80
N LYS A 262 -4.48 -25.02 14.76
CA LYS A 262 -3.49 -25.54 13.79
C LYS A 262 -2.80 -24.39 13.05
N ALA A 263 -3.56 -23.37 12.64
CA ALA A 263 -3.05 -22.20 11.94
C ALA A 263 -2.08 -21.42 12.85
N ILE A 264 -2.46 -21.11 14.10
CA ILE A 264 -1.58 -20.44 15.05
C ILE A 264 -0.28 -21.22 15.26
N ALA A 265 -0.36 -22.54 15.44
CA ALA A 265 0.84 -23.38 15.63
C ALA A 265 1.78 -23.28 14.41
N LYS A 266 1.22 -23.24 13.19
CA LYS A 266 2.00 -23.03 11.95
C LYS A 266 2.58 -21.59 11.88
N TRP A 267 1.78 -20.58 12.18
CA TRP A 267 2.17 -19.18 12.07
C TRP A 267 3.31 -18.79 13.03
N ARG A 268 3.31 -19.35 14.26
CA ARG A 268 4.39 -19.14 15.24
C ARG A 268 5.74 -19.72 14.83
N ASN A 269 5.76 -20.63 13.84
CA ASN A 269 6.99 -21.21 13.30
C ASN A 269 7.52 -20.47 12.05
N LEU A 270 6.80 -19.44 11.56
CA LEU A 270 7.18 -18.69 10.37
C LEU A 270 8.33 -17.69 10.57
N PRO A 271 8.46 -16.98 11.72
CA PRO A 271 9.54 -16.03 11.90
C PRO A 271 10.90 -16.62 11.53
N SER A 272 11.79 -15.79 11.00
CA SER A 272 13.15 -16.19 10.64
C SER A 272 13.86 -16.85 11.83
N ASP A 273 14.56 -17.94 11.57
CA ASP A 273 15.28 -18.69 12.60
C ASP A 273 16.42 -17.81 13.16
N GLU A 274 16.80 -18.08 14.41
CA GLU A 274 18.03 -17.51 14.98
C GLU A 274 19.24 -17.94 14.15
N GLY A 275 20.07 -16.99 13.74
CA GLY A 275 21.21 -17.25 12.86
C GLY A 275 20.88 -17.32 11.37
N ALA A 276 19.63 -17.07 10.95
CA ALA A 276 19.31 -16.94 9.53
C ALA A 276 20.09 -15.80 8.88
N THR A 277 20.61 -16.03 7.68
CA THR A 277 21.44 -15.08 6.94
C THR A 277 20.61 -14.39 5.85
N PHE A 278 20.94 -13.11 5.59
CA PHE A 278 20.34 -12.30 4.55
C PHE A 278 21.41 -11.83 3.58
N ASP A 279 21.08 -11.71 2.30
CA ASP A 279 22.00 -11.20 1.29
C ASP A 279 22.41 -9.74 1.53
N LYS A 280 21.48 -8.96 2.15
CA LYS A 280 21.73 -7.57 2.52
C LYS A 280 21.05 -7.24 3.86
N VAL A 281 21.73 -6.47 4.69
CA VAL A 281 21.18 -5.96 5.96
C VAL A 281 21.35 -4.44 6.01
N VAL A 282 20.26 -3.75 6.37
CA VAL A 282 20.23 -2.30 6.59
C VAL A 282 19.72 -2.02 7.99
N GLU A 283 20.39 -1.14 8.71
CA GLU A 283 19.99 -0.69 10.04
C GLU A 283 19.43 0.72 9.97
N ILE A 284 18.29 0.94 10.60
CA ILE A 284 17.62 2.25 10.70
C ILE A 284 17.45 2.58 12.18
N ASP A 285 17.83 3.77 12.56
CA ASP A 285 17.54 4.31 13.91
C ASP A 285 16.23 5.09 13.86
N ALA A 286 15.20 4.54 14.48
CA ALA A 286 13.88 5.16 14.53
C ALA A 286 13.88 6.52 15.24
N ALA A 287 14.83 6.77 16.14
CA ALA A 287 14.95 8.04 16.84
C ALA A 287 15.40 9.20 15.94
N GLN A 288 16.02 8.89 14.80
CA GLN A 288 16.45 9.90 13.82
C GLN A 288 15.34 10.25 12.81
N LEU A 289 14.22 9.53 12.84
CA LEU A 289 13.13 9.77 11.92
C LEU A 289 12.24 10.93 12.40
N CYS A 290 11.71 11.66 11.46
CA CYS A 290 10.82 12.80 11.67
C CYS A 290 9.69 12.77 10.64
N PRO A 291 8.67 13.63 10.73
CA PRO A 291 7.70 13.77 9.66
C PRO A 291 8.36 14.18 8.35
N PHE A 292 8.07 13.44 7.28
CA PHE A 292 8.66 13.62 5.97
C PHE A 292 7.67 14.14 4.93
N VAL A 293 8.20 14.83 3.93
CA VAL A 293 7.47 15.32 2.75
C VAL A 293 8.30 15.03 1.51
N THR A 294 7.73 14.43 0.48
CA THR A 294 8.42 14.34 -0.82
C THR A 294 8.38 15.69 -1.51
N TRP A 295 9.54 16.16 -2.00
CA TRP A 295 9.66 17.45 -2.70
C TRP A 295 9.74 17.29 -4.22
N GLY A 296 10.02 16.09 -4.71
CA GLY A 296 10.22 15.81 -6.14
C GLY A 296 9.18 14.84 -6.72
N THR A 297 9.56 14.13 -7.76
CA THR A 297 8.68 13.30 -8.59
C THR A 297 8.82 11.78 -8.32
N ASN A 298 9.46 11.42 -7.23
CA ASN A 298 9.51 10.04 -6.74
C ASN A 298 9.62 10.00 -5.20
N PRO A 299 9.31 8.87 -4.54
CA PRO A 299 9.33 8.77 -3.08
C PRO A 299 10.71 8.91 -2.43
N GLY A 300 11.81 8.71 -3.18
CA GLY A 300 13.18 8.92 -2.70
C GLY A 300 13.57 10.41 -2.64
N MET A 301 12.88 11.27 -3.37
CA MET A 301 13.05 12.72 -3.31
C MET A 301 12.30 13.28 -2.11
N VAL A 302 12.78 13.02 -0.92
CA VAL A 302 12.13 13.29 0.37
C VAL A 302 12.99 14.19 1.26
N ALA A 303 12.36 15.00 2.10
CA ALA A 303 13.03 15.82 3.09
C ALA A 303 12.21 15.85 4.40
N PRO A 304 12.87 16.08 5.55
CA PRO A 304 12.18 16.46 6.78
C PRO A 304 11.26 17.65 6.56
N VAL A 305 10.09 17.68 7.21
CA VAL A 305 9.15 18.81 7.09
C VAL A 305 9.80 20.14 7.49
N THR A 306 10.70 20.13 8.47
CA THR A 306 11.49 21.29 8.91
C THR A 306 12.71 21.58 8.03
N GLY A 307 12.93 20.77 7.00
CA GLY A 307 14.06 20.87 6.09
C GLY A 307 13.81 21.80 4.90
N ARG A 308 14.63 21.63 3.88
CA ARG A 308 14.59 22.40 2.65
C ARG A 308 14.67 21.52 1.43
N VAL A 309 14.15 21.98 0.33
CA VAL A 309 14.41 21.47 -1.01
C VAL A 309 15.92 21.50 -1.24
N PRO A 310 16.55 20.42 -1.75
CA PRO A 310 18.01 20.38 -1.94
C PRO A 310 18.54 21.48 -2.82
N GLU A 311 19.73 21.98 -2.48
CA GLU A 311 20.52 22.85 -3.35
C GLU A 311 21.21 22.00 -4.43
N ILE A 312 20.97 22.29 -5.70
CA ILE A 312 21.50 21.50 -6.83
C ILE A 312 23.02 21.35 -6.77
N LYS A 313 23.72 22.44 -6.38
CA LYS A 313 25.18 22.45 -6.28
C LYS A 313 25.74 21.51 -5.21
N ALA A 314 24.93 21.17 -4.20
CA ALA A 314 25.33 20.26 -3.13
C ALA A 314 25.17 18.79 -3.50
N LEU A 315 24.52 18.46 -4.63
CA LEU A 315 24.26 17.10 -5.08
C LEU A 315 25.42 16.55 -5.92
N GLN A 316 25.52 15.23 -5.95
CA GLN A 316 26.41 14.53 -6.88
C GLN A 316 25.96 14.81 -8.33
N GLU A 317 26.91 14.80 -9.24
CA GLU A 317 26.66 15.16 -10.65
C GLU A 317 25.60 14.27 -11.30
N SER A 318 25.58 12.99 -10.97
CA SER A 318 24.57 12.01 -11.41
C SER A 318 23.14 12.44 -11.08
N ASP A 319 22.93 13.12 -9.96
CA ASP A 319 21.59 13.41 -9.42
C ASP A 319 21.09 14.80 -9.82
N ARG A 320 22.00 15.67 -10.27
CA ARG A 320 21.68 17.07 -10.60
C ARG A 320 20.61 17.19 -11.65
N ARG A 321 20.77 16.47 -12.78
CA ARG A 321 19.82 16.55 -13.89
C ARG A 321 18.42 16.06 -13.52
N ALA A 322 18.34 14.94 -12.82
CA ALA A 322 17.05 14.41 -12.33
C ALA A 322 16.38 15.38 -11.36
N THR A 323 17.16 15.98 -10.46
CA THR A 323 16.68 17.00 -9.51
C THR A 323 16.18 18.25 -10.22
N GLU A 324 16.92 18.79 -11.21
CA GLU A 324 16.50 19.95 -12.00
C GLU A 324 15.14 19.73 -12.67
N LEU A 325 14.97 18.57 -13.33
CA LEU A 325 13.71 18.22 -13.97
C LEU A 325 12.57 18.08 -12.98
N ALA A 326 12.81 17.42 -11.83
CA ALA A 326 11.82 17.28 -10.77
C ALA A 326 11.41 18.64 -10.20
N LEU A 327 12.35 19.53 -9.92
CA LEU A 327 12.07 20.88 -9.43
C LEU A 327 11.30 21.72 -10.45
N GLN A 328 11.66 21.62 -11.72
CA GLN A 328 10.93 22.29 -12.80
C GLN A 328 9.48 21.81 -12.86
N TYR A 329 9.24 20.50 -12.83
CA TYR A 329 7.89 19.93 -12.83
C TYR A 329 7.11 20.33 -11.58
N MET A 330 7.73 20.21 -10.41
CA MET A 330 7.12 20.54 -9.13
C MET A 330 6.97 22.07 -8.93
N GLY A 331 7.59 22.90 -9.77
CA GLY A 331 7.57 24.36 -9.62
C GLY A 331 8.14 24.79 -8.27
N LEU A 332 9.27 24.23 -7.89
CA LEU A 332 9.97 24.52 -6.65
C LEU A 332 11.37 25.08 -6.94
N GLU A 333 11.82 25.98 -6.08
CA GLU A 333 13.16 26.55 -6.12
C GLU A 333 14.08 25.78 -5.16
N PRO A 334 15.36 25.57 -5.54
CA PRO A 334 16.37 25.05 -4.61
C PRO A 334 16.43 25.87 -3.32
N GLY A 335 16.67 25.22 -2.19
CA GLY A 335 16.78 25.89 -0.89
C GLY A 335 15.46 26.33 -0.25
N LYS A 336 14.31 26.23 -0.96
CA LYS A 336 13.00 26.59 -0.40
C LYS A 336 12.70 25.72 0.82
N LYS A 337 12.23 26.33 1.92
CA LYS A 337 11.78 25.56 3.09
C LYS A 337 10.54 24.73 2.74
N ILE A 338 10.49 23.50 3.22
CA ILE A 338 9.33 22.62 2.99
C ILE A 338 8.05 23.25 3.57
N GLU A 339 8.13 23.86 4.75
CA GLU A 339 6.99 24.53 5.40
C GLU A 339 6.46 25.76 4.63
N ASP A 340 7.27 26.37 3.76
CA ASP A 340 6.84 27.49 2.91
C ASP A 340 6.13 27.02 1.61
N ILE A 341 5.96 25.72 1.40
CA ILE A 341 5.29 25.17 0.22
C ILE A 341 3.78 25.16 0.48
N GLY A 342 3.06 26.09 -0.18
CA GLY A 342 1.59 26.09 -0.17
C GLY A 342 0.99 24.92 -0.94
N ILE A 343 -0.23 24.53 -0.59
CA ILE A 343 -0.97 23.44 -1.22
C ILE A 343 -2.36 23.90 -1.66
N ASP A 344 -2.90 23.27 -2.70
CA ASP A 344 -4.23 23.53 -3.25
C ASP A 344 -5.20 22.40 -2.91
N ARG A 345 -4.68 21.19 -2.76
CA ARG A 345 -5.45 19.96 -2.56
C ARG A 345 -4.89 19.12 -1.42
N VAL A 346 -5.76 18.39 -0.76
CA VAL A 346 -5.39 17.32 0.17
C VAL A 346 -6.17 16.06 -0.17
N PHE A 347 -5.46 14.95 -0.23
CA PHE A 347 -6.03 13.62 -0.40
C PHE A 347 -5.61 12.69 0.75
N ILE A 348 -6.60 12.24 1.53
CA ILE A 348 -6.44 11.20 2.55
C ILE A 348 -7.16 9.97 2.05
N GLY A 349 -6.41 8.94 1.65
CA GLY A 349 -6.95 7.77 0.98
C GLY A 349 -5.86 6.81 0.51
N SER A 350 -6.14 5.99 -0.51
CA SER A 350 -5.24 5.00 -1.10
C SER A 350 -5.12 3.71 -0.28
N CYS A 351 -4.70 2.61 -0.92
CA CYS A 351 -4.37 1.37 -0.21
C CYS A 351 -3.27 1.53 0.86
N THR A 352 -2.52 2.63 0.80
CA THR A 352 -1.46 2.95 1.77
C THR A 352 -2.05 3.41 3.09
N ASN A 353 -2.95 4.43 3.07
CA ASN A 353 -3.44 5.11 4.28
C ASN A 353 -4.92 5.50 4.17
N SER A 354 -5.79 4.51 4.15
CA SER A 354 -7.25 4.68 4.13
C SER A 354 -7.98 3.76 5.10
N ARG A 355 -7.23 3.13 6.02
CA ARG A 355 -7.79 2.24 7.04
C ARG A 355 -8.30 3.04 8.23
N ILE A 356 -9.06 2.40 9.09
CA ILE A 356 -9.73 3.08 10.21
C ILE A 356 -8.74 3.81 11.14
N GLU A 357 -7.55 3.25 11.37
CA GLU A 357 -6.52 3.89 12.19
C GLU A 357 -5.97 5.16 11.53
N ASP A 358 -5.76 5.14 10.21
CA ASP A 358 -5.33 6.31 9.44
C ASP A 358 -6.35 7.45 9.54
N LEU A 359 -7.65 7.10 9.42
CA LEU A 359 -8.74 8.07 9.53
C LEU A 359 -8.86 8.63 10.95
N ARG A 360 -8.71 7.79 11.99
CA ARG A 360 -8.66 8.25 13.39
C ARG A 360 -7.52 9.22 13.63
N ALA A 361 -6.31 8.91 13.11
CA ALA A 361 -5.14 9.76 13.24
C ALA A 361 -5.34 11.12 12.56
N ALA A 362 -5.87 11.14 11.34
CA ALA A 362 -6.17 12.37 10.61
C ALA A 362 -7.31 13.17 11.26
N ALA A 363 -8.39 12.50 11.73
CA ALA A 363 -9.52 13.14 12.41
C ALA A 363 -9.09 13.81 13.72
N ARG A 364 -8.15 13.20 14.47
CA ARG A 364 -7.58 13.81 15.68
C ARG A 364 -6.95 15.17 15.39
N VAL A 365 -6.32 15.32 14.24
CA VAL A 365 -5.72 16.59 13.78
C VAL A 365 -6.78 17.58 13.32
N ALA A 366 -7.82 17.09 12.62
CA ALA A 366 -8.87 17.94 12.04
C ALA A 366 -9.87 18.46 13.08
N LYS A 367 -10.04 17.75 14.20
CA LYS A 367 -11.03 18.08 15.24
C LYS A 367 -10.87 19.52 15.74
N GLY A 368 -11.96 20.29 15.73
CA GLY A 368 -12.01 21.67 16.20
C GLY A 368 -11.33 22.71 15.28
N HIS A 369 -10.76 22.27 14.16
CA HIS A 369 -10.12 23.14 13.19
C HIS A 369 -10.96 23.27 11.91
N ARG A 370 -10.53 24.17 11.00
CA ARG A 370 -11.14 24.32 9.68
C ARG A 370 -10.07 24.27 8.59
N VAL A 371 -10.41 23.60 7.50
CA VAL A 371 -9.62 23.58 6.27
C VAL A 371 -9.43 25.01 5.77
N SER A 372 -8.22 25.34 5.36
CA SER A 372 -7.89 26.63 4.75
C SER A 372 -8.80 26.89 3.54
N SER A 373 -9.33 28.12 3.42
CA SER A 373 -10.21 28.51 2.30
C SER A 373 -9.58 28.35 0.90
N LYS A 374 -8.25 28.18 0.85
CA LYS A 374 -7.49 27.96 -0.39
C LYS A 374 -7.34 26.48 -0.75
N VAL A 375 -7.72 25.58 0.15
CA VAL A 375 -7.48 24.13 0.00
C VAL A 375 -8.80 23.40 -0.17
N ARG A 376 -8.87 22.52 -1.14
CA ARG A 376 -9.92 21.52 -1.25
C ARG A 376 -9.39 20.19 -0.71
N ALA A 377 -9.96 19.70 0.36
CA ALA A 377 -9.50 18.48 1.04
C ALA A 377 -10.54 17.37 0.96
N MET A 378 -10.12 16.14 0.65
CA MET A 378 -11.00 14.99 0.59
C MET A 378 -10.47 13.82 1.42
N VAL A 379 -11.40 13.06 1.97
CA VAL A 379 -11.15 11.82 2.71
C VAL A 379 -11.91 10.68 2.04
N VAL A 380 -11.18 9.65 1.66
CA VAL A 380 -11.71 8.47 0.95
C VAL A 380 -11.42 7.23 1.78
N PRO A 381 -12.41 6.63 2.43
CA PRO A 381 -12.25 5.36 3.15
C PRO A 381 -11.82 4.23 2.21
N GLY A 382 -10.98 3.31 2.70
CA GLY A 382 -10.45 2.23 1.87
C GLY A 382 -11.45 1.12 1.52
N SER A 383 -12.53 1.01 2.28
CA SER A 383 -13.61 0.05 2.04
C SER A 383 -14.93 0.57 2.61
N GLN A 384 -16.04 -0.04 2.20
CA GLN A 384 -17.35 0.22 2.79
C GLN A 384 -17.38 -0.17 4.27
N THR A 385 -16.59 -1.14 4.68
CA THR A 385 -16.47 -1.53 6.09
C THR A 385 -15.75 -0.46 6.90
N VAL A 386 -14.63 0.08 6.40
CA VAL A 386 -13.94 1.23 7.01
C VAL A 386 -14.87 2.44 7.08
N LYS A 387 -15.60 2.73 5.99
CA LYS A 387 -16.55 3.85 5.94
C LYS A 387 -17.59 3.75 7.04
N ARG A 388 -18.25 2.60 7.14
CA ARG A 388 -19.26 2.37 8.20
C ARG A 388 -18.66 2.49 9.61
N ALA A 389 -17.47 1.92 9.84
CA ALA A 389 -16.79 2.03 11.13
C ALA A 389 -16.48 3.49 11.48
N ALA A 390 -15.95 4.24 10.53
CA ALA A 390 -15.66 5.67 10.71
C ALA A 390 -16.94 6.50 10.98
N GLU A 391 -18.04 6.18 10.30
CA GLU A 391 -19.34 6.82 10.52
C GLU A 391 -19.94 6.49 11.88
N GLN A 392 -19.82 5.23 12.34
CA GLN A 392 -20.24 4.81 13.68
C GLN A 392 -19.45 5.51 14.79
N GLU A 393 -18.15 5.75 14.57
CA GLU A 393 -17.29 6.50 15.48
C GLU A 393 -17.48 8.03 15.38
N GLY A 394 -18.25 8.51 14.41
CA GLY A 394 -18.47 9.94 14.19
C GLY A 394 -17.31 10.67 13.50
N LEU A 395 -16.30 9.95 12.97
CA LEU A 395 -15.14 10.56 12.31
C LEU A 395 -15.53 11.37 11.08
N HIS A 396 -16.53 10.92 10.32
CA HIS A 396 -17.07 11.64 9.17
C HIS A 396 -17.56 13.05 9.53
N ARG A 397 -18.21 13.20 10.71
CA ARG A 397 -18.68 14.51 11.19
C ARG A 397 -17.50 15.42 11.51
N ILE A 398 -16.46 14.90 12.16
CA ILE A 398 -15.23 15.68 12.44
C ILE A 398 -14.64 16.23 11.13
N PHE A 399 -14.53 15.39 10.09
CA PHE A 399 -14.02 15.81 8.80
C PHE A 399 -14.94 16.83 8.11
N GLN A 400 -16.24 16.57 8.06
CA GLN A 400 -17.22 17.49 7.46
C GLN A 400 -17.29 18.84 8.17
N ASP A 401 -17.29 18.82 9.50
CA ASP A 401 -17.28 20.05 10.32
C ASP A 401 -16.00 20.86 10.10
N ALA A 402 -14.88 20.18 9.86
CA ALA A 402 -13.62 20.82 9.49
C ALA A 402 -13.59 21.30 8.03
N GLY A 403 -14.51 20.88 7.17
CA GLY A 403 -14.60 21.26 5.76
C GLY A 403 -13.93 20.31 4.77
N PHE A 404 -13.65 19.06 5.17
CA PHE A 404 -13.24 18.00 4.25
C PHE A 404 -14.45 17.40 3.54
N GLU A 405 -14.26 16.98 2.29
CA GLU A 405 -15.21 16.16 1.55
C GLU A 405 -15.13 14.72 2.05
N TRP A 406 -16.23 14.17 2.56
CA TRP A 406 -16.35 12.76 2.91
C TRP A 406 -16.87 11.96 1.73
N ARG A 407 -16.10 11.00 1.26
CA ARG A 407 -16.33 10.32 -0.03
C ARG A 407 -16.72 8.85 0.15
N GLU A 408 -17.15 8.21 -0.95
CA GLU A 408 -17.32 6.77 -1.03
C GLU A 408 -15.98 6.04 -1.16
N SER A 409 -15.95 4.73 -0.82
CA SER A 409 -14.72 3.93 -0.86
C SER A 409 -14.26 3.64 -2.29
N GLY A 410 -12.95 3.71 -2.51
CA GLY A 410 -12.28 3.42 -3.78
C GLY A 410 -10.84 3.93 -3.79
N CYS A 411 -10.13 3.68 -4.88
CA CYS A 411 -8.75 4.16 -5.06
C CYS A 411 -8.66 5.67 -5.27
N SER A 412 -9.72 6.32 -5.79
CA SER A 412 -9.81 7.77 -5.95
C SER A 412 -8.58 8.36 -6.65
N MET A 413 -8.03 9.45 -6.11
CA MET A 413 -6.85 10.14 -6.66
C MET A 413 -5.56 9.30 -6.66
N CYS A 414 -5.52 8.11 -6.07
CA CYS A 414 -4.28 7.32 -6.00
C CYS A 414 -3.69 7.01 -7.38
N LEU A 415 -4.53 6.75 -8.38
CA LEU A 415 -4.13 6.42 -9.75
C LEU A 415 -4.69 7.38 -10.81
N GLY A 416 -5.70 8.19 -10.47
CA GLY A 416 -6.32 9.12 -11.42
C GLY A 416 -7.07 8.43 -12.56
N MET A 417 -7.64 7.25 -12.34
CA MET A 417 -8.46 6.49 -13.29
C MET A 417 -9.98 6.71 -13.10
N ASN A 418 -10.34 7.71 -12.35
CA ASN A 418 -11.70 8.12 -12.02
C ASN A 418 -11.77 9.65 -12.04
N PRO A 419 -12.94 10.28 -11.81
CA PRO A 419 -13.07 11.74 -11.85
C PRO A 419 -12.25 12.51 -10.82
N ASP A 420 -11.72 11.84 -9.77
CA ASP A 420 -10.91 12.47 -8.74
C ASP A 420 -9.47 12.68 -9.24
N ILE A 421 -9.22 13.77 -9.94
CA ILE A 421 -7.90 14.13 -10.48
C ILE A 421 -7.49 15.56 -10.12
N LEU A 422 -6.19 15.80 -10.12
CA LEU A 422 -5.61 17.14 -10.03
C LEU A 422 -5.70 17.86 -11.37
N GLN A 423 -5.96 19.15 -11.33
CA GLN A 423 -5.79 20.01 -12.48
C GLN A 423 -4.31 20.36 -12.70
N PRO A 424 -3.90 20.71 -13.93
CA PRO A 424 -2.53 21.14 -14.20
C PRO A 424 -2.09 22.27 -13.26
N GLY A 425 -0.94 22.08 -12.61
CA GLY A 425 -0.37 23.04 -11.67
C GLY A 425 -0.86 22.91 -10.23
N GLU A 426 -2.00 22.24 -9.96
CA GLU A 426 -2.46 22.01 -8.59
C GLU A 426 -1.45 21.18 -7.80
N ARG A 427 -1.23 21.57 -6.55
CA ARG A 427 -0.32 20.93 -5.61
C ARG A 427 -1.10 20.19 -4.53
N CYS A 428 -0.81 18.91 -4.35
CA CYS A 428 -1.52 18.04 -3.42
C CYS A 428 -0.60 17.50 -2.32
N ALA A 429 -1.02 17.63 -1.07
CA ALA A 429 -0.52 16.82 0.03
C ALA A 429 -1.33 15.50 0.05
N SER A 430 -0.67 14.36 -0.19
CA SER A 430 -1.33 13.09 -0.48
C SER A 430 -0.82 11.96 0.39
N THR A 431 -1.73 11.13 0.87
CA THR A 431 -1.38 9.89 1.58
C THR A 431 -1.22 8.68 0.64
N SER A 432 -1.24 8.89 -0.68
CA SER A 432 -0.94 7.84 -1.66
C SER A 432 0.51 7.34 -1.57
N ASN A 433 0.86 6.37 -2.39
CA ASN A 433 2.18 5.71 -2.36
C ASN A 433 3.14 6.22 -3.43
N ARG A 434 2.65 6.80 -4.53
CA ARG A 434 3.43 7.27 -5.69
C ARG A 434 3.11 8.69 -6.05
N ASN A 435 4.13 9.40 -6.51
CA ASN A 435 4.03 10.81 -6.91
C ASN A 435 4.79 11.15 -8.20
N PHE A 436 4.95 10.17 -9.10
CA PHE A 436 5.56 10.47 -10.40
C PHE A 436 4.67 11.43 -11.23
N GLU A 437 5.27 12.05 -12.22
CA GLU A 437 4.61 13.03 -13.09
C GLU A 437 3.29 12.50 -13.67
N GLY A 438 2.22 13.26 -13.45
CA GLY A 438 0.88 12.91 -13.93
C GLY A 438 0.12 11.83 -13.16
N ARG A 439 0.69 11.26 -12.09
CA ARG A 439 0.07 10.16 -11.33
C ARG A 439 -1.34 10.45 -10.84
N GLN A 440 -1.58 11.64 -10.31
CA GLN A 440 -2.88 12.08 -9.80
C GLN A 440 -3.61 13.03 -10.75
N GLY A 441 -3.18 13.11 -12.00
CA GLY A 441 -3.69 14.02 -13.03
C GLY A 441 -2.55 14.70 -13.78
N ARG A 442 -2.74 14.91 -15.10
CA ARG A 442 -1.73 15.53 -15.96
C ARG A 442 -1.31 16.91 -15.45
N GLY A 443 -0.01 17.09 -15.19
CA GLY A 443 0.55 18.34 -14.66
C GLY A 443 0.25 18.59 -13.19
N GLY A 444 -0.39 17.64 -12.48
CA GLY A 444 -0.58 17.69 -11.02
C GLY A 444 0.72 17.46 -10.27
N ARG A 445 0.90 18.14 -9.14
CA ARG A 445 2.11 18.15 -8.31
C ARG A 445 1.83 17.50 -6.97
N THR A 446 2.25 16.24 -6.82
CA THR A 446 1.93 15.44 -5.63
C THR A 446 3.10 15.35 -4.67
N HIS A 447 2.84 15.64 -3.39
CA HIS A 447 3.74 15.43 -2.27
C HIS A 447 3.19 14.32 -1.37
N LEU A 448 3.98 13.30 -1.12
CA LEU A 448 3.61 12.21 -0.21
C LEU A 448 3.87 12.62 1.23
N VAL A 449 2.86 12.39 2.08
CA VAL A 449 2.90 12.70 3.51
C VAL A 449 2.10 11.65 4.30
N SER A 450 2.28 11.62 5.63
CA SER A 450 1.46 10.80 6.53
C SER A 450 0.04 11.38 6.69
N PRO A 451 -0.96 10.58 7.15
CA PRO A 451 -2.34 11.05 7.34
C PRO A 451 -2.46 12.28 8.23
N MET A 452 -1.72 12.32 9.35
CA MET A 452 -1.71 13.48 10.24
C MET A 452 -1.13 14.73 9.55
N MET A 453 -0.03 14.55 8.81
CA MET A 453 0.59 15.64 8.05
C MET A 453 -0.34 16.16 6.95
N ALA A 454 -1.08 15.28 6.26
CA ALA A 454 -2.07 15.68 5.26
C ALA A 454 -3.20 16.51 5.89
N ALA A 455 -3.73 16.07 7.03
CA ALA A 455 -4.78 16.81 7.74
C ALA A 455 -4.27 18.18 8.25
N ALA A 456 -3.07 18.24 8.81
CA ALA A 456 -2.46 19.49 9.25
C ALA A 456 -2.22 20.45 8.07
N ALA A 457 -1.73 19.94 6.95
CA ALA A 457 -1.52 20.72 5.74
C ALA A 457 -2.84 21.27 5.17
N ALA A 458 -3.95 20.52 5.24
CA ALA A 458 -5.26 21.02 4.83
C ALA A 458 -5.69 22.25 5.63
N ILE A 459 -5.43 22.25 6.92
CA ILE A 459 -5.83 23.32 7.84
C ILE A 459 -4.91 24.53 7.69
N ALA A 460 -3.57 24.30 7.66
CA ALA A 460 -2.58 25.36 7.54
C ALA A 460 -2.54 26.00 6.14
N GLY A 461 -2.88 25.26 5.07
CA GLY A 461 -2.71 25.68 3.69
C GLY A 461 -1.27 25.49 3.15
N HIS A 462 -0.38 24.91 3.95
CA HIS A 462 1.01 24.61 3.64
C HIS A 462 1.49 23.44 4.51
N PHE A 463 2.67 22.87 4.22
CA PHE A 463 3.22 21.84 5.09
C PHE A 463 3.60 22.40 6.46
N THR A 464 3.34 21.65 7.51
CA THR A 464 3.65 22.05 8.89
C THR A 464 4.03 20.84 9.73
N ASP A 465 4.89 21.04 10.72
CA ASP A 465 5.37 19.98 11.59
C ASP A 465 4.29 19.56 12.59
N ILE A 466 3.76 18.35 12.42
CA ILE A 466 2.70 17.79 13.26
C ILE A 466 3.11 17.61 14.73
N ARG A 467 4.41 17.53 15.02
CA ARG A 467 4.93 17.43 16.40
C ARG A 467 4.65 18.67 17.22
N ASN A 468 4.45 19.80 16.55
CA ASN A 468 4.11 21.08 17.16
C ASN A 468 2.59 21.38 17.12
N TRP A 469 1.77 20.41 16.68
CA TRP A 469 0.33 20.58 16.50
C TRP A 469 -0.40 20.70 17.84
N LYS A 470 -1.31 21.65 17.92
CA LYS A 470 -2.18 21.81 19.09
C LYS A 470 -3.45 20.97 18.88
N PHE A 471 -3.48 19.81 19.49
CA PHE A 471 -4.68 18.97 19.50
C PHE A 471 -5.76 19.57 20.41
N GLN A 472 -7.04 19.48 19.96
CA GLN A 472 -8.23 19.95 20.70
C GLN A 472 -9.05 18.79 21.25
#